data_c3cbc5afa05d77c0a52237df14e4655d
#
_entry.id   c3cbc5afa05d77c0a52237df14e4655d
#
_cell.length_a   1.000
_cell.length_b   1.000
_cell.length_c   1.000
_cell.angle_alpha   90.00
_cell.angle_beta   90.00
_cell.angle_gamma   90.00
#
_symmetry.space_group_name_H-M   'P 1'
#
loop_
_entity.id
_entity.type
_entity.pdbx_description
1 polymer ?
#
loop_
_entity_poly.entity_id
_entity_poly.type
_entity_poly.pdbx_seq_one_letter_code
_entity_poly.pdbx_strand_id
1 'polypeptide(L)'
;MSVTLRTTVLVLLLLVAGLGHAKIYKWVDEHGKVHFSDRQDHSVKQEVVNVKPRASKWSRFDIRIETVDLELTAEENQQIVDGVNHVYEFFDRVLSFDMYRTVPVNILIFKDMVSYRNYLIQRDRGWAVASYGLYMPSEHQIVVYIQEDRERTFRTIKHEVSHAVVDTIVPYAPAWLNEGLAEQMEMLERDDSGLYFESHPENRWIVAKAREQGRLTGIDQFLKLPSNKWRHSDMSGSGSVRAQAGQFVYFLLAKPTRRSFLVRLMH
;
A
#
# COMPACT_ATOMS: atom_id res chain seq x y z
N MET A 1 40.98 16.96 -37.10
CA MET A 1 39.54 16.82 -36.78
C MET A 1 39.36 17.25 -35.34
N SER A 2 38.65 18.33 -35.15
CA SER A 2 38.55 19.03 -33.86
C SER A 2 37.68 18.25 -32.83
N VAL A 3 37.95 18.44 -31.57
CA VAL A 3 37.25 17.83 -30.43
C VAL A 3 35.73 18.10 -30.50
N THR A 4 35.35 19.23 -31.05
CA THR A 4 33.94 19.63 -31.28
C THR A 4 33.16 18.70 -32.19
N LEU A 5 33.79 18.15 -33.24
CA LEU A 5 33.10 17.24 -34.16
C LEU A 5 32.84 15.87 -33.56
N ARG A 6 33.71 15.43 -32.68
CA ARG A 6 33.55 14.14 -31.96
C ARG A 6 32.44 14.20 -30.91
N THR A 7 32.28 15.35 -30.23
CA THR A 7 31.23 15.55 -29.22
C THR A 7 29.86 15.65 -29.86
N THR A 8 29.76 16.31 -31.02
CA THR A 8 28.48 16.45 -31.78
C THR A 8 27.99 15.08 -32.30
N VAL A 9 28.90 14.24 -32.77
CA VAL A 9 28.55 12.87 -33.24
C VAL A 9 28.12 11.98 -32.09
N LEU A 10 28.72 12.12 -30.88
CA LEU A 10 28.34 11.34 -29.70
C LEU A 10 26.94 11.75 -29.16
N VAL A 11 26.62 13.05 -29.19
CA VAL A 11 25.31 13.56 -28.78
C VAL A 11 24.20 13.16 -29.78
N LEU A 12 24.54 13.12 -31.09
CA LEU A 12 23.58 12.68 -32.11
C LEU A 12 23.32 11.17 -32.04
N LEU A 13 24.29 10.37 -31.62
CA LEU A 13 24.11 8.92 -31.40
C LEU A 13 23.28 8.58 -30.17
N LEU A 14 23.27 9.43 -29.15
CA LEU A 14 22.42 9.28 -27.96
C LEU A 14 20.95 9.67 -28.19
N LEU A 15 20.67 10.50 -29.20
CA LEU A 15 19.32 10.92 -29.58
C LEU A 15 18.59 9.90 -30.49
N VAL A 16 19.27 8.86 -30.98
CA VAL A 16 18.71 7.77 -31.80
C VAL A 16 18.43 6.50 -30.97
N ALA A 17 18.53 6.57 -29.62
CA ALA A 17 17.92 5.55 -28.75
C ALA A 17 16.39 5.63 -28.93
N GLY A 18 15.94 5.16 -30.09
CA GLY A 18 14.57 5.21 -30.55
C GLY A 18 13.64 4.52 -29.57
N LEU A 19 12.46 5.08 -29.45
CA LEU A 19 11.25 4.49 -28.91
C LEU A 19 11.02 3.10 -29.55
N GLY A 20 11.69 2.10 -29.01
CA GLY A 20 11.50 0.73 -29.42
C GLY A 20 10.09 0.30 -29.03
N HIS A 21 9.16 0.36 -29.95
CA HIS A 21 7.86 -0.26 -29.76
C HIS A 21 8.11 -1.76 -29.68
N ALA A 22 7.97 -2.35 -28.50
CA ALA A 22 8.01 -3.80 -28.34
C ALA A 22 6.89 -4.41 -29.18
N LYS A 23 7.30 -5.20 -30.18
CA LYS A 23 6.34 -5.97 -31.00
C LYS A 23 6.05 -7.27 -30.25
N ILE A 24 4.79 -7.59 -30.07
CA ILE A 24 4.36 -8.87 -29.52
C ILE A 24 3.90 -9.74 -30.68
N TYR A 25 4.45 -10.95 -30.75
CA TYR A 25 4.11 -11.96 -31.75
C TYR A 25 3.18 -13.00 -31.11
N LYS A 26 2.09 -13.33 -31.79
CA LYS A 26 1.10 -14.32 -31.39
C LYS A 26 1.07 -15.44 -32.41
N TRP A 27 1.00 -16.69 -31.96
CA TRP A 27 0.71 -17.83 -32.82
C TRP A 27 -0.11 -18.89 -32.08
N VAL A 28 -0.66 -19.82 -32.82
CA VAL A 28 -1.41 -20.96 -32.29
C VAL A 28 -0.68 -22.22 -32.71
N ASP A 29 -0.39 -23.09 -31.78
CA ASP A 29 0.25 -24.39 -32.09
C ASP A 29 -0.76 -25.41 -32.65
N GLU A 30 -0.27 -26.58 -33.05
CA GLU A 30 -1.06 -27.68 -33.61
C GLU A 30 -2.10 -28.28 -32.64
N HIS A 31 -1.97 -27.93 -31.33
CA HIS A 31 -2.91 -28.34 -30.30
C HIS A 31 -3.93 -27.26 -29.97
N GLY A 32 -3.94 -26.13 -30.71
CA GLY A 32 -4.86 -25.04 -30.51
C GLY A 32 -4.48 -24.08 -29.35
N LYS A 33 -3.28 -24.24 -28.76
CA LYS A 33 -2.81 -23.39 -27.69
C LYS A 33 -2.23 -22.09 -28.24
N VAL A 34 -2.64 -20.97 -27.68
CA VAL A 34 -2.18 -19.64 -28.08
C VAL A 34 -0.90 -19.28 -27.34
N HIS A 35 0.11 -18.83 -28.07
CA HIS A 35 1.39 -18.38 -27.55
C HIS A 35 1.61 -16.89 -27.85
N PHE A 36 2.36 -16.22 -26.97
CA PHE A 36 2.81 -14.84 -27.15
C PHE A 36 4.29 -14.74 -26.86
N SER A 37 5.04 -13.94 -27.65
CA SER A 37 6.48 -13.71 -27.45
C SER A 37 6.85 -12.29 -27.86
N ASP A 38 7.85 -11.72 -27.24
CA ASP A 38 8.52 -10.48 -27.64
C ASP A 38 9.60 -10.72 -28.73
N ARG A 39 9.88 -11.99 -29.05
CA ARG A 39 10.84 -12.42 -30.09
C ARG A 39 10.10 -13.07 -31.25
N GLN A 40 10.53 -12.69 -32.45
CA GLN A 40 10.03 -13.32 -33.66
C GLN A 40 10.66 -14.70 -33.81
N ASP A 41 9.81 -15.73 -33.97
CA ASP A 41 10.22 -17.08 -34.32
C ASP A 41 9.82 -17.34 -35.79
N HIS A 42 10.81 -17.47 -36.66
CA HIS A 42 10.60 -17.69 -38.09
C HIS A 42 10.16 -19.11 -38.45
N SER A 43 10.16 -20.03 -37.50
CA SER A 43 9.73 -21.41 -37.72
C SER A 43 8.21 -21.60 -37.68
N VAL A 44 7.46 -20.62 -37.17
CA VAL A 44 6.01 -20.67 -37.04
C VAL A 44 5.35 -19.43 -37.64
N LYS A 45 4.13 -19.62 -38.18
CA LYS A 45 3.34 -18.50 -38.73
C LYS A 45 2.85 -17.64 -37.55
N GLN A 46 3.41 -16.44 -37.42
CA GLN A 46 3.11 -15.50 -36.34
C GLN A 46 2.33 -14.30 -36.87
N GLU A 47 1.44 -13.80 -36.03
CA GLU A 47 0.73 -12.54 -36.22
C GLU A 47 1.35 -11.48 -35.29
N VAL A 48 1.65 -10.29 -35.85
CA VAL A 48 2.12 -9.16 -35.02
C VAL A 48 0.91 -8.54 -34.35
N VAL A 49 0.85 -8.64 -33.04
CA VAL A 49 -0.17 -7.97 -32.24
C VAL A 49 0.27 -6.51 -32.04
N ASN A 50 -0.36 -5.59 -32.75
CA ASN A 50 -0.20 -4.17 -32.52
C ASN A 50 -0.89 -3.80 -31.20
N VAL A 51 -0.18 -3.92 -30.09
CA VAL A 51 -0.60 -3.36 -28.83
C VAL A 51 -0.39 -1.85 -28.93
N LYS A 52 -1.42 -1.14 -29.42
CA LYS A 52 -1.45 0.31 -29.20
C LYS A 52 -1.44 0.49 -27.69
N PRO A 53 -0.43 1.16 -27.11
CA PRO A 53 -0.53 1.56 -25.72
C PRO A 53 -1.78 2.45 -25.66
N ARG A 54 -2.89 1.89 -25.20
CA ARG A 54 -3.95 2.75 -24.71
C ARG A 54 -3.27 3.52 -23.59
N ALA A 55 -3.14 4.83 -23.79
CA ALA A 55 -2.94 5.72 -22.67
C ALA A 55 -4.07 5.35 -21.69
N SER A 56 -3.69 4.53 -20.71
CA SER A 56 -4.62 4.08 -19.69
C SER A 56 -5.08 5.35 -19.02
N LYS A 57 -6.31 5.75 -19.25
CA LYS A 57 -7.02 6.75 -18.44
C LYS A 57 -7.38 6.15 -17.07
N TRP A 58 -6.62 5.17 -16.62
CA TRP A 58 -6.71 4.64 -15.29
C TRP A 58 -6.07 5.67 -14.38
N SER A 59 -6.87 6.61 -13.97
CA SER A 59 -6.68 7.24 -12.68
C SER A 59 -6.71 6.07 -11.70
N ARG A 60 -5.56 5.62 -11.24
CA ARG A 60 -5.43 4.45 -10.37
C ARG A 60 -6.20 4.65 -9.08
N PHE A 61 -6.50 5.91 -8.73
CA PHE A 61 -7.10 6.31 -7.47
C PHE A 61 -8.02 7.50 -7.67
N ASP A 62 -9.22 7.40 -7.15
CA ASP A 62 -10.11 8.54 -6.93
C ASP A 62 -9.93 8.97 -5.47
N ILE A 63 -8.93 9.83 -5.22
CA ILE A 63 -8.61 10.36 -3.90
C ILE A 63 -9.40 11.65 -3.73
N ARG A 64 -10.25 11.68 -2.69
CA ARG A 64 -10.95 12.88 -2.26
C ARG A 64 -10.55 13.21 -0.84
N ILE A 65 -10.11 14.44 -0.62
CA ILE A 65 -9.72 14.94 0.69
C ILE A 65 -10.68 16.05 1.05
N GLU A 66 -11.40 15.87 2.13
CA GLU A 66 -12.29 16.85 2.71
C GLU A 66 -11.84 17.18 4.12
N THR A 67 -12.01 18.43 4.54
CA THR A 67 -11.63 18.90 5.86
C THR A 67 -12.82 19.49 6.58
N VAL A 68 -12.85 19.36 7.90
CA VAL A 68 -13.90 19.95 8.77
C VAL A 68 -13.24 20.93 9.73
N ASP A 69 -13.58 22.21 9.57
CA ASP A 69 -13.03 23.33 10.35
C ASP A 69 -11.49 23.39 10.36
N LEU A 70 -10.88 23.02 9.26
CA LEU A 70 -9.44 22.92 9.07
C LEU A 70 -9.07 23.32 7.66
N GLU A 71 -7.94 24.00 7.50
CA GLU A 71 -7.29 24.22 6.21
C GLU A 71 -5.97 23.45 6.17
N LEU A 72 -5.74 22.76 5.06
CA LEU A 72 -4.46 22.13 4.74
C LEU A 72 -3.65 23.07 3.84
N THR A 73 -2.35 23.12 4.03
CA THR A 73 -1.48 23.76 3.04
C THR A 73 -1.42 22.93 1.75
N ALA A 74 -0.95 23.53 0.67
CA ALA A 74 -0.76 22.81 -0.59
C ALA A 74 0.25 21.66 -0.43
N GLU A 75 1.30 21.86 0.35
CA GLU A 75 2.32 20.86 0.67
C GLU A 75 1.74 19.68 1.45
N GLU A 76 0.94 19.94 2.46
CA GLU A 76 0.27 18.91 3.25
C GLU A 76 -0.70 18.08 2.42
N ASN A 77 -1.48 18.76 1.57
CA ASN A 77 -2.39 18.06 0.66
C ASN A 77 -1.61 17.17 -0.32
N GLN A 78 -0.49 17.66 -0.86
CA GLN A 78 0.37 16.87 -1.75
C GLN A 78 0.99 15.69 -1.00
N GLN A 79 1.47 15.88 0.23
CA GLN A 79 2.04 14.83 1.06
C GLN A 79 1.04 13.70 1.34
N ILE A 80 -0.24 14.04 1.60
CA ILE A 80 -1.31 13.04 1.76
C ILE A 80 -1.50 12.27 0.44
N VAL A 81 -1.62 12.97 -0.68
CA VAL A 81 -1.79 12.33 -2.01
C VAL A 81 -0.61 11.41 -2.34
N ASP A 82 0.62 11.85 -2.09
CA ASP A 82 1.82 11.04 -2.32
C ASP A 82 1.85 9.82 -1.41
N GLY A 83 1.56 9.99 -0.12
CA GLY A 83 1.46 8.89 0.84
C GLY A 83 0.44 7.83 0.43
N VAL A 84 -0.74 8.24 0.00
CA VAL A 84 -1.78 7.34 -0.53
C VAL A 84 -1.25 6.60 -1.77
N ASN A 85 -0.64 7.30 -2.72
CA ASN A 85 -0.09 6.69 -3.93
C ASN A 85 1.06 5.70 -3.61
N HIS A 86 1.90 5.98 -2.62
CA HIS A 86 2.95 5.06 -2.17
C HIS A 86 2.36 3.76 -1.61
N VAL A 87 1.30 3.82 -0.81
CA VAL A 87 0.60 2.63 -0.31
C VAL A 87 0.10 1.78 -1.47
N TYR A 88 -0.54 2.36 -2.45
CA TYR A 88 -1.01 1.62 -3.63
C TYR A 88 0.12 1.01 -4.44
N GLU A 89 1.18 1.79 -4.71
CA GLU A 89 2.34 1.28 -5.43
C GLU A 89 3.00 0.10 -4.70
N PHE A 90 2.99 0.13 -3.38
CA PHE A 90 3.49 -0.98 -2.57
C PHE A 90 2.69 -2.27 -2.84
N PHE A 91 1.37 -2.21 -2.79
CA PHE A 91 0.53 -3.38 -3.07
C PHE A 91 0.66 -3.84 -4.53
N ASP A 92 0.66 -2.92 -5.48
CA ASP A 92 0.76 -3.20 -6.92
C ASP A 92 2.13 -3.82 -7.28
N ARG A 93 3.22 -3.16 -6.92
CA ARG A 93 4.56 -3.54 -7.40
C ARG A 93 5.35 -4.42 -6.45
N VAL A 94 5.25 -4.18 -5.14
CA VAL A 94 6.04 -4.92 -4.15
C VAL A 94 5.37 -6.24 -3.78
N LEU A 95 4.04 -6.23 -3.65
CA LEU A 95 3.24 -7.43 -3.38
C LEU A 95 2.66 -8.06 -4.65
N SER A 96 2.87 -7.44 -5.83
CA SER A 96 2.44 -7.96 -7.14
C SER A 96 0.93 -8.20 -7.24
N PHE A 97 0.15 -7.40 -6.52
CA PHE A 97 -1.28 -7.38 -6.72
C PHE A 97 -1.58 -6.52 -7.94
N ASP A 98 -2.06 -7.14 -9.00
CA ASP A 98 -2.52 -6.41 -10.16
C ASP A 98 -3.83 -5.68 -9.82
N MET A 99 -3.68 -4.42 -9.45
CA MET A 99 -4.77 -3.57 -8.98
C MET A 99 -5.62 -3.11 -10.16
N TYR A 100 -6.47 -4.01 -10.71
CA TYR A 100 -7.39 -3.70 -11.82
C TYR A 100 -8.55 -2.79 -11.40
N ARG A 101 -8.79 -2.63 -10.12
CA ARG A 101 -9.92 -1.84 -9.61
C ARG A 101 -9.40 -0.55 -9.01
N THR A 102 -10.08 0.55 -9.34
CA THR A 102 -9.92 1.81 -8.63
C THR A 102 -10.52 1.62 -7.23
N VAL A 103 -9.71 1.83 -6.20
CA VAL A 103 -10.20 1.88 -4.82
C VAL A 103 -10.53 3.34 -4.53
N PRO A 104 -11.80 3.70 -4.32
CA PRO A 104 -12.13 5.06 -3.92
C PRO A 104 -11.61 5.31 -2.51
N VAL A 105 -10.94 6.44 -2.31
CA VAL A 105 -10.40 6.86 -1.02
C VAL A 105 -10.96 8.24 -0.70
N ASN A 106 -12.02 8.26 0.08
CA ASN A 106 -12.58 9.49 0.61
C ASN A 106 -12.00 9.73 2.00
N ILE A 107 -11.18 10.75 2.16
CA ILE A 107 -10.50 11.08 3.42
C ILE A 107 -11.18 12.29 4.01
N LEU A 108 -11.74 12.16 5.20
CA LEU A 108 -12.34 13.24 5.97
C LEU A 108 -11.46 13.55 7.18
N ILE A 109 -10.94 14.77 7.24
CA ILE A 109 -9.98 15.20 8.26
C ILE A 109 -10.63 16.25 9.16
N PHE A 110 -10.72 15.93 10.45
CA PHE A 110 -11.25 16.83 11.46
C PHE A 110 -10.14 17.67 12.10
N LYS A 111 -10.46 18.89 12.48
CA LYS A 111 -9.53 19.80 13.17
C LYS A 111 -9.00 19.26 14.50
N ASP A 112 -9.78 18.44 15.19
CA ASP A 112 -9.45 17.93 16.53
C ASP A 112 -10.17 16.61 16.87
N MET A 113 -9.70 15.98 17.96
CA MET A 113 -10.25 14.75 18.49
C MET A 113 -11.73 14.88 18.91
N VAL A 114 -12.17 16.02 19.37
CA VAL A 114 -13.55 16.20 19.87
C VAL A 114 -14.52 16.12 18.69
N SER A 115 -14.24 16.87 17.63
CA SER A 115 -15.06 16.86 16.41
C SER A 115 -15.09 15.46 15.76
N TYR A 116 -13.95 14.79 15.70
CA TYR A 116 -13.82 13.41 15.22
C TYR A 116 -14.67 12.43 16.05
N ARG A 117 -14.59 12.47 17.37
CA ARG A 117 -15.38 11.61 18.26
C ARG A 117 -16.88 11.84 18.13
N ASN A 118 -17.30 13.10 18.05
CA ASN A 118 -18.71 13.45 17.86
C ASN A 118 -19.23 12.86 16.54
N TYR A 119 -18.46 12.97 15.46
CA TYR A 119 -18.81 12.38 14.17
C TYR A 119 -18.95 10.85 14.27
N LEU A 120 -18.05 10.15 14.92
CA LEU A 120 -18.12 8.71 15.11
C LEU A 120 -19.34 8.28 15.94
N ILE A 121 -19.65 9.02 17.00
CA ILE A 121 -20.82 8.73 17.85
C ILE A 121 -22.12 8.89 17.05
N GLN A 122 -22.24 9.95 16.24
CA GLN A 122 -23.41 10.19 15.38
C GLN A 122 -23.60 9.12 14.29
N ARG A 123 -22.55 8.39 13.97
CA ARG A 123 -22.54 7.29 12.99
C ARG A 123 -22.60 5.90 13.61
N ASP A 124 -22.96 5.76 14.87
CA ASP A 124 -22.97 4.50 15.61
C ASP A 124 -21.60 3.78 15.63
N ARG A 125 -20.52 4.57 15.59
CA ARG A 125 -19.12 4.12 15.67
C ARG A 125 -18.46 4.48 17.01
N GLY A 126 -19.25 4.67 18.07
CA GLY A 126 -18.74 5.04 19.39
C GLY A 126 -17.69 4.10 19.97
N TRP A 127 -17.62 2.86 19.48
CA TRP A 127 -16.57 1.90 19.84
C TRP A 127 -15.15 2.30 19.36
N ALA A 128 -15.06 3.17 18.33
CA ALA A 128 -13.77 3.61 17.75
C ALA A 128 -13.28 4.98 18.26
N VAL A 129 -13.96 5.61 19.24
CA VAL A 129 -13.60 6.96 19.70
C VAL A 129 -12.21 7.10 20.31
N ALA A 130 -11.54 6.00 20.64
CA ALA A 130 -10.18 5.97 21.14
C ALA A 130 -9.12 5.84 20.02
N SER A 131 -9.53 5.61 18.75
CA SER A 131 -8.59 5.49 17.62
C SER A 131 -8.15 6.87 17.13
N TYR A 132 -7.03 6.89 16.40
CA TYR A 132 -6.51 8.09 15.72
C TYR A 132 -7.12 8.26 14.33
N GLY A 133 -7.61 7.17 13.73
CA GLY A 133 -8.31 7.11 12.47
C GLY A 133 -9.23 5.90 12.41
N LEU A 134 -10.07 5.84 11.38
CA LEU A 134 -10.96 4.73 11.11
C LEU A 134 -11.27 4.64 9.62
N TYR A 135 -11.01 3.50 9.00
CA TYR A 135 -11.60 3.15 7.72
C TYR A 135 -12.99 2.55 7.91
N MET A 136 -13.97 3.06 7.18
CA MET A 136 -15.36 2.60 7.17
C MET A 136 -15.68 1.92 5.83
N PRO A 137 -15.64 0.58 5.74
CA PRO A 137 -15.78 -0.15 4.48
C PRO A 137 -17.09 0.13 3.74
N SER A 138 -18.20 0.18 4.46
CA SER A 138 -19.53 0.41 3.86
C SER A 138 -19.68 1.78 3.18
N GLU A 139 -18.85 2.73 3.55
CA GLU A 139 -18.88 4.11 3.06
C GLU A 139 -17.67 4.43 2.17
N HIS A 140 -16.73 3.51 2.07
CA HIS A 140 -15.41 3.72 1.44
C HIS A 140 -14.74 5.02 1.94
N GLN A 141 -14.89 5.30 3.24
CA GLN A 141 -14.43 6.53 3.86
C GLN A 141 -13.40 6.27 4.94
N ILE A 142 -12.36 7.08 4.93
CA ILE A 142 -11.36 7.18 5.98
C ILE A 142 -11.65 8.46 6.77
N VAL A 143 -11.71 8.35 8.08
CA VAL A 143 -11.87 9.52 8.97
C VAL A 143 -10.69 9.59 9.92
N VAL A 144 -10.11 10.77 10.05
CA VAL A 144 -8.98 11.05 10.94
C VAL A 144 -9.14 12.44 11.55
N TYR A 145 -8.34 12.77 12.56
CA TYR A 145 -8.23 14.13 13.04
C TYR A 145 -6.76 14.57 13.06
N ILE A 146 -6.54 15.88 12.97
CA ILE A 146 -5.21 16.45 13.07
C ILE A 146 -4.69 16.31 14.49
N GLN A 147 -3.58 15.59 14.62
CA GLN A 147 -2.82 15.42 15.85
C GLN A 147 -1.83 16.60 16.02
N GLU A 148 -1.28 16.78 17.21
CA GLU A 148 -0.24 17.79 17.47
C GLU A 148 0.96 17.60 16.53
N ASP A 149 1.41 16.36 16.36
CA ASP A 149 2.33 15.97 15.31
C ASP A 149 1.56 15.65 14.02
N ARG A 150 1.57 16.59 13.07
CA ARG A 150 0.85 16.42 11.79
C ARG A 150 1.37 15.26 10.98
N GLU A 151 2.67 14.95 11.04
CA GLU A 151 3.27 13.78 10.40
C GLU A 151 2.66 12.48 10.91
N ARG A 152 2.31 12.44 12.20
CA ARG A 152 1.60 11.30 12.78
C ARG A 152 0.20 11.13 12.16
N THR A 153 -0.50 12.23 11.87
CA THR A 153 -1.77 12.18 11.14
C THR A 153 -1.60 11.58 9.74
N PHE A 154 -0.57 12.01 9.01
CA PHE A 154 -0.31 11.50 7.66
C PHE A 154 0.09 10.02 7.66
N ARG A 155 0.83 9.57 8.68
CA ARG A 155 1.07 8.14 8.92
C ARG A 155 -0.23 7.38 9.20
N THR A 156 -1.11 7.93 10.04
CA THR A 156 -2.43 7.35 10.30
C THR A 156 -3.26 7.24 9.02
N ILE A 157 -3.22 8.23 8.14
CA ILE A 157 -3.89 8.15 6.83
C ILE A 157 -3.35 6.96 6.01
N LYS A 158 -2.04 6.78 5.93
CA LYS A 158 -1.43 5.62 5.23
C LYS A 158 -1.89 4.28 5.83
N HIS A 159 -2.02 4.21 7.16
CA HIS A 159 -2.56 3.06 7.89
C HIS A 159 -4.00 2.73 7.43
N GLU A 160 -4.89 3.70 7.46
CA GLU A 160 -6.29 3.52 7.09
C GLU A 160 -6.47 3.23 5.57
N VAL A 161 -5.63 3.80 4.72
CA VAL A 161 -5.57 3.48 3.28
C VAL A 161 -5.19 2.01 3.08
N SER A 162 -4.26 1.47 3.87
CA SER A 162 -3.93 0.05 3.82
C SER A 162 -5.15 -0.84 4.07
N HIS A 163 -5.99 -0.48 5.05
CA HIS A 163 -7.25 -1.21 5.28
C HIS A 163 -8.18 -1.16 4.08
N ALA A 164 -8.32 0.00 3.42
CA ALA A 164 -9.15 0.14 2.23
C ALA A 164 -8.65 -0.73 1.07
N VAL A 165 -7.33 -0.80 0.88
CA VAL A 165 -6.73 -1.66 -0.14
C VAL A 165 -6.93 -3.13 0.20
N VAL A 166 -6.60 -3.56 1.43
CA VAL A 166 -6.73 -4.96 1.87
C VAL A 166 -8.17 -5.44 1.79
N ASP A 167 -9.15 -4.63 2.20
CA ASP A 167 -10.58 -4.95 2.09
C ASP A 167 -11.00 -5.25 0.64
N THR A 168 -10.38 -4.54 -0.33
CA THR A 168 -10.67 -4.71 -1.75
C THR A 168 -10.03 -5.96 -2.35
N ILE A 169 -8.77 -6.30 -1.96
CA ILE A 169 -7.99 -7.35 -2.61
C ILE A 169 -7.99 -8.68 -1.86
N VAL A 170 -8.17 -8.66 -0.54
CA VAL A 170 -8.18 -9.85 0.33
C VAL A 170 -9.39 -9.78 1.25
N PRO A 171 -10.60 -9.98 0.73
CA PRO A 171 -11.80 -10.01 1.57
C PRO A 171 -11.61 -11.01 2.71
N TYR A 172 -11.92 -10.59 3.94
CA TYR A 172 -11.77 -11.42 5.15
C TYR A 172 -10.31 -11.73 5.56
N ALA A 173 -9.37 -10.84 5.26
CA ALA A 173 -8.00 -10.97 5.75
C ALA A 173 -7.98 -11.18 7.27
N PRO A 174 -7.13 -12.10 7.79
CA PRO A 174 -6.95 -12.26 9.23
C PRO A 174 -6.51 -10.94 9.87
N ALA A 175 -6.98 -10.64 11.09
CA ALA A 175 -6.71 -9.37 11.74
C ALA A 175 -5.20 -9.07 11.86
N TRP A 176 -4.38 -10.09 12.19
CA TRP A 176 -2.92 -9.91 12.26
C TRP A 176 -2.29 -9.47 10.93
N LEU A 177 -2.85 -9.94 9.80
CA LEU A 177 -2.35 -9.58 8.47
C LEU A 177 -2.79 -8.17 8.11
N ASN A 178 -4.07 -7.87 8.30
CA ASN A 178 -4.65 -6.56 8.00
C ASN A 178 -3.98 -5.45 8.82
N GLU A 179 -3.90 -5.61 10.14
CA GLU A 179 -3.23 -4.65 11.02
C GLU A 179 -1.72 -4.60 10.77
N GLY A 180 -1.09 -5.76 10.59
CA GLY A 180 0.36 -5.82 10.36
C GLY A 180 0.79 -5.15 9.07
N LEU A 181 0.01 -5.21 8.00
CA LEU A 181 0.25 -4.45 6.77
C LEU A 181 0.05 -2.95 7.00
N ALA A 182 -1.03 -2.57 7.69
CA ALA A 182 -1.32 -1.18 7.99
C ALA A 182 -0.19 -0.52 8.80
N GLU A 183 0.34 -1.21 9.81
CA GLU A 183 1.51 -0.75 10.58
C GLU A 183 2.77 -0.55 9.72
N GLN A 184 2.96 -1.36 8.67
CA GLN A 184 4.08 -1.14 7.74
C GLN A 184 3.84 0.07 6.83
N MET A 185 2.59 0.34 6.45
CA MET A 185 2.29 1.48 5.61
C MET A 185 2.51 2.81 6.34
N GLU A 186 2.39 2.86 7.67
CA GLU A 186 2.78 4.04 8.44
C GLU A 186 4.25 4.45 8.20
N MET A 187 5.12 3.45 8.05
CA MET A 187 6.56 3.62 7.90
C MET A 187 7.03 3.58 6.44
N LEU A 188 6.08 3.53 5.49
CA LEU A 188 6.40 3.49 4.07
C LEU A 188 6.81 4.88 3.58
N GLU A 189 7.99 4.96 3.00
CA GLU A 189 8.57 6.16 2.42
C GLU A 189 9.13 5.89 1.03
N ARG A 190 9.51 6.95 0.33
CA ARG A 190 10.13 6.89 -0.99
C ARG A 190 11.42 7.71 -1.02
N ASP A 191 12.43 7.15 -1.64
CA ASP A 191 13.65 7.86 -2.04
C ASP A 191 13.99 7.59 -3.52
N ASP A 192 15.17 7.99 -3.94
CA ASP A 192 15.68 7.78 -5.31
C ASP A 192 15.81 6.30 -5.69
N SER A 193 15.95 5.40 -4.72
CA SER A 193 16.03 3.95 -4.92
C SER A 193 14.66 3.27 -5.02
N GLY A 194 13.58 3.96 -4.66
CA GLY A 194 12.22 3.47 -4.70
C GLY A 194 11.50 3.50 -3.35
N LEU A 195 10.50 2.63 -3.19
CA LEU A 195 9.78 2.48 -1.93
C LEU A 195 10.60 1.68 -0.93
N TYR A 196 10.69 2.20 0.29
CA TYR A 196 11.30 1.51 1.42
C TYR A 196 10.46 1.69 2.68
N PHE A 197 10.69 0.87 3.68
CA PHE A 197 10.09 1.00 5.01
C PHE A 197 11.06 0.49 6.07
N GLU A 198 10.99 1.10 7.23
CA GLU A 198 11.74 0.70 8.40
C GLU A 198 10.85 -0.03 9.40
N SER A 199 11.48 -0.74 10.33
CA SER A 199 10.75 -1.31 11.45
C SER A 199 10.20 -0.21 12.34
N HIS A 200 8.90 -0.22 12.60
CA HIS A 200 8.23 0.76 13.44
C HIS A 200 8.84 0.83 14.84
N PRO A 201 9.43 1.97 15.26
CA PRO A 201 10.20 2.05 16.51
C PRO A 201 9.35 1.75 17.75
N GLU A 202 8.11 2.26 17.77
CA GLU A 202 7.17 2.05 18.87
C GLU A 202 6.77 0.58 18.97
N ASN A 203 6.46 -0.07 17.85
CA ASN A 203 6.14 -1.50 17.82
C ASN A 203 7.31 -2.36 18.31
N ARG A 204 8.53 -2.01 17.94
CA ARG A 204 9.74 -2.68 18.45
C ARG A 204 9.84 -2.60 19.95
N TRP A 205 9.62 -1.39 20.50
CA TRP A 205 9.69 -1.15 21.93
C TRP A 205 8.58 -1.90 22.68
N ILE A 206 7.32 -1.84 22.19
CA ILE A 206 6.17 -2.53 22.80
C ILE A 206 6.41 -4.05 22.82
N VAL A 207 6.84 -4.63 21.69
CA VAL A 207 7.11 -6.07 21.58
C VAL A 207 8.25 -6.51 22.51
N ALA A 208 9.35 -5.74 22.56
CA ALA A 208 10.46 -6.02 23.48
C ALA A 208 10.00 -6.02 24.93
N LYS A 209 9.26 -4.99 25.34
CA LYS A 209 8.71 -4.88 26.70
C LYS A 209 7.71 -5.99 27.03
N ALA A 210 6.83 -6.33 26.08
CA ALA A 210 5.88 -7.43 26.27
C ALA A 210 6.61 -8.78 26.43
N ARG A 211 7.70 -8.99 25.68
CA ARG A 211 8.55 -10.18 25.79
C ARG A 211 9.23 -10.27 27.17
N GLU A 212 9.85 -9.20 27.64
CA GLU A 212 10.49 -9.13 28.95
C GLU A 212 9.50 -9.43 30.09
N GLN A 213 8.25 -9.05 29.94
CA GLN A 213 7.18 -9.24 30.91
C GLN A 213 6.43 -10.58 30.75
N GLY A 214 6.86 -11.46 29.83
CA GLY A 214 6.18 -12.74 29.57
C GLY A 214 4.75 -12.60 29.04
N ARG A 215 4.40 -11.44 28.45
CA ARG A 215 3.05 -11.12 27.93
C ARG A 215 2.92 -11.22 26.41
N LEU A 216 3.99 -11.63 25.72
CA LEU A 216 3.95 -11.82 24.28
C LEU A 216 3.06 -13.02 23.94
N THR A 217 2.12 -12.83 23.02
CA THR A 217 1.27 -13.93 22.53
C THR A 217 2.10 -14.92 21.72
N GLY A 218 2.02 -16.21 22.05
CA GLY A 218 2.71 -17.26 21.28
C GLY A 218 2.21 -17.28 19.84
N ILE A 219 3.10 -17.57 18.87
CA ILE A 219 2.83 -17.43 17.43
C ILE A 219 1.59 -18.22 16.99
N ASP A 220 1.41 -19.46 17.43
CA ASP A 220 0.25 -20.28 17.05
C ASP A 220 -1.07 -19.69 17.55
N GLN A 221 -1.08 -19.15 18.77
CA GLN A 221 -2.24 -18.50 19.34
C GLN A 221 -2.51 -17.17 18.63
N PHE A 222 -1.46 -16.39 18.36
CA PHE A 222 -1.52 -15.11 17.67
C PHE A 222 -2.13 -15.24 16.27
N LEU A 223 -1.67 -16.19 15.46
CA LEU A 223 -2.17 -16.40 14.09
C LEU A 223 -3.64 -16.86 14.05
N LYS A 224 -4.11 -17.51 15.10
CA LYS A 224 -5.48 -18.04 15.24
C LYS A 224 -6.40 -17.14 16.04
N LEU A 225 -5.94 -15.96 16.47
CA LEU A 225 -6.73 -15.07 17.30
C LEU A 225 -7.96 -14.56 16.53
N PRO A 226 -9.19 -14.86 16.99
CA PRO A 226 -10.38 -14.42 16.28
C PRO A 226 -10.58 -12.90 16.39
N SER A 227 -11.19 -12.30 15.38
CA SER A 227 -11.31 -10.85 15.22
C SER A 227 -11.95 -10.13 16.43
N ASN A 228 -12.91 -10.75 17.12
CA ASN A 228 -13.51 -10.18 18.31
C ASN A 228 -12.53 -10.13 19.49
N LYS A 229 -11.71 -11.17 19.67
CA LYS A 229 -10.66 -11.20 20.70
C LYS A 229 -9.50 -10.29 20.33
N TRP A 230 -9.18 -10.18 19.06
CA TRP A 230 -8.20 -9.24 18.55
C TRP A 230 -8.57 -7.82 18.97
N ARG A 231 -9.75 -7.36 18.61
CA ARG A 231 -10.26 -6.01 18.94
C ARG A 231 -10.23 -5.75 20.45
N HIS A 232 -10.65 -6.72 21.26
CA HIS A 232 -10.62 -6.59 22.71
C HIS A 232 -9.19 -6.46 23.25
N SER A 233 -8.24 -7.25 22.74
CA SER A 233 -6.84 -7.20 23.17
C SER A 233 -6.16 -5.89 22.75
N ASP A 234 -6.50 -5.33 21.60
CA ASP A 234 -5.97 -4.06 21.15
C ASP A 234 -6.52 -2.89 21.99
N MET A 235 -7.83 -2.89 22.27
CA MET A 235 -8.49 -1.87 23.11
C MET A 235 -8.13 -1.95 24.61
N SER A 236 -7.60 -3.06 25.10
CA SER A 236 -7.21 -3.23 26.52
C SER A 236 -5.97 -2.42 26.91
N GLY A 237 -5.45 -1.58 26.02
CA GLY A 237 -4.40 -0.59 26.29
C GLY A 237 -2.98 -1.12 26.30
N SER A 238 -2.75 -2.40 26.02
CA SER A 238 -1.39 -2.93 25.90
C SER A 238 -0.76 -2.68 24.54
N GLY A 239 -1.57 -2.51 23.45
CA GLY A 239 -1.12 -2.37 22.07
C GLY A 239 -0.25 -3.53 21.57
N SER A 240 0.00 -4.53 22.42
CA SER A 240 1.03 -5.55 22.15
C SER A 240 0.69 -6.47 20.99
N VAL A 241 -0.59 -6.77 20.76
CA VAL A 241 -1.03 -7.66 19.68
C VAL A 241 -0.87 -6.95 18.31
N ARG A 242 -1.24 -5.68 18.23
CA ARG A 242 -1.04 -4.86 17.03
C ARG A 242 0.45 -4.66 16.74
N ALA A 243 1.23 -4.28 17.74
CA ALA A 243 2.68 -4.15 17.61
C ALA A 243 3.35 -5.47 17.19
N GLN A 244 2.87 -6.60 17.74
CA GLN A 244 3.34 -7.93 17.34
C GLN A 244 3.02 -8.22 15.87
N ALA A 245 1.83 -7.83 15.38
CA ALA A 245 1.44 -7.96 13.97
C ALA A 245 2.35 -7.13 13.07
N GLY A 246 2.58 -5.86 13.42
CA GLY A 246 3.50 -4.99 12.71
C GLY A 246 4.90 -5.59 12.60
N GLN A 247 5.48 -6.07 13.71
CA GLN A 247 6.80 -6.68 13.70
C GLN A 247 6.83 -8.02 12.94
N PHE A 248 5.76 -8.80 12.99
CA PHE A 248 5.68 -10.06 12.24
C PHE A 248 5.59 -9.82 10.73
N VAL A 249 4.76 -8.88 10.28
CA VAL A 249 4.68 -8.51 8.86
C VAL A 249 5.98 -7.86 8.38
N TYR A 250 6.62 -7.00 9.18
CA TYR A 250 7.97 -6.52 8.88
C TYR A 250 8.96 -7.65 8.65
N PHE A 251 8.97 -8.65 9.52
CA PHE A 251 9.81 -9.84 9.36
C PHE A 251 9.50 -10.58 8.06
N LEU A 252 8.24 -10.72 7.67
CA LEU A 252 7.86 -11.37 6.42
C LEU A 252 8.30 -10.58 5.18
N LEU A 253 8.18 -9.27 5.22
CA LEU A 253 8.55 -8.38 4.10
C LEU A 253 10.05 -8.21 3.91
N ALA A 254 10.85 -8.35 4.97
CA ALA A 254 12.28 -8.03 4.97
C ALA A 254 13.15 -8.91 4.05
N LYS A 255 12.66 -10.08 3.60
CA LYS A 255 13.40 -10.95 2.67
C LYS A 255 12.51 -11.43 1.52
N PRO A 256 13.03 -11.51 0.28
CA PRO A 256 12.24 -11.92 -0.89
C PRO A 256 11.49 -13.25 -0.72
N THR A 257 12.14 -14.27 -0.16
CA THR A 257 11.53 -15.59 0.05
C THR A 257 10.34 -15.54 1.02
N ARG A 258 10.44 -14.77 2.10
CA ARG A 258 9.36 -14.59 3.06
C ARG A 258 8.25 -13.72 2.50
N ARG A 259 8.59 -12.68 1.75
CA ARG A 259 7.62 -11.85 1.04
C ARG A 259 6.82 -12.67 0.02
N SER A 260 7.45 -13.56 -0.75
CA SER A 260 6.75 -14.46 -1.66
C SER A 260 5.78 -15.41 -0.92
N PHE A 261 6.11 -15.81 0.32
CA PHE A 261 5.18 -16.56 1.15
C PHE A 261 3.97 -15.70 1.55
N LEU A 262 4.21 -14.46 1.99
CA LEU A 262 3.15 -13.52 2.34
C LEU A 262 2.19 -13.26 1.16
N VAL A 263 2.74 -13.02 -0.04
CA VAL A 263 1.96 -12.85 -1.27
C VAL A 263 1.08 -14.06 -1.55
N ARG A 264 1.63 -15.29 -1.47
CA ARG A 264 0.82 -16.53 -1.66
C ARG A 264 -0.25 -16.74 -0.60
N LEU A 265 -0.07 -16.20 0.60
CA LEU A 265 -1.08 -16.26 1.65
C LEU A 265 -2.25 -15.31 1.38
N MET A 266 -2.01 -14.24 0.62
CA MET A 266 -3.00 -13.23 0.29
C MET A 266 -3.77 -13.54 -1.00
N HIS A 267 -3.26 -14.43 -1.86
CA HIS A 267 -3.90 -14.94 -3.08
C HIS A 267 -4.67 -16.24 -2.83
#